data_8380b8555fb9024faf52e6f4dc5d4eb8
#
_entry.id   8380b8555fb9024faf52e6f4dc5d4eb8
#
_cell.length_a   1.000
_cell.length_b   1.000
_cell.length_c   1.000
_cell.angle_alpha   90.00
_cell.angle_beta   90.00
_cell.angle_gamma   90.00
#
_symmetry.space_group_name_H-M   'P 1'
#
loop_
_entity.id
_entity.type
_entity.pdbx_description
1 polymer ?
#
loop_
_entity_poly.entity_id
_entity_poly.type
_entity_poly.pdbx_seq_one_letter_code
_entity_poly.pdbx_strand_id
1 'polypeptide(L)'
;MFDNYHDFNNRDHLLLSNFNRYFKYIMKPTHIEHIGIAVSSLEEAIPYYEKVLGLECYAIEEVADQKVKTAFFRVGDTKIELLESTDPEGPIGKFIEKKGPGVHHLAFAMENVGESLNHAARQGVRLIDEQPRKGAEGLKIGFLHPKSTQGVLTEFCGHE
;
A
#
# COMPACT_ATOMS: atom_id res chain seq x y z
N MET A 1 -16.63 58.39 -14.18
CA MET A 1 -15.50 57.73 -14.88
C MET A 1 -15.36 56.39 -14.19
N PHE A 2 -15.47 55.34 -14.92
CA PHE A 2 -15.95 54.01 -14.50
C PHE A 2 -14.84 53.16 -13.87
N ASP A 3 -15.09 52.65 -12.68
CA ASP A 3 -14.33 51.55 -12.11
C ASP A 3 -15.14 50.25 -12.25
N ASN A 4 -14.83 49.49 -13.29
CA ASN A 4 -15.21 48.10 -13.42
C ASN A 4 -14.04 47.23 -12.90
N TYR A 5 -13.98 47.01 -11.61
CA TYR A 5 -13.22 45.88 -11.08
C TYR A 5 -14.13 44.67 -11.09
N HIS A 6 -13.96 43.82 -12.08
CA HIS A 6 -14.63 42.57 -12.23
C HIS A 6 -14.23 41.63 -11.06
N ASP A 7 -15.25 41.21 -10.38
CA ASP A 7 -15.31 40.22 -9.28
C ASP A 7 -14.94 38.82 -9.80
N PHE A 8 -13.65 38.61 -10.13
CA PHE A 8 -13.10 37.33 -10.57
C PHE A 8 -12.60 36.45 -9.42
N ASN A 9 -12.63 36.94 -8.16
CA ASN A 9 -11.87 36.31 -7.08
C ASN A 9 -12.66 35.32 -6.21
N ASN A 10 -13.97 35.25 -6.27
CA ASN A 10 -14.73 34.45 -5.29
C ASN A 10 -15.11 33.04 -5.81
N ARG A 11 -15.31 32.89 -7.13
CA ARG A 11 -15.62 31.57 -7.71
C ARG A 11 -14.39 30.69 -7.84
N ASP A 12 -13.25 31.26 -8.18
CA ASP A 12 -12.00 30.53 -8.33
C ASP A 12 -11.44 30.08 -6.98
N HIS A 13 -11.58 30.89 -5.92
CA HIS A 13 -11.26 30.50 -4.55
C HIS A 13 -12.15 29.37 -4.03
N LEU A 14 -13.43 29.38 -4.37
CA LEU A 14 -14.37 28.32 -3.97
C LEU A 14 -14.10 27.01 -4.73
N LEU A 15 -13.80 27.10 -6.01
CA LEU A 15 -13.42 25.94 -6.83
C LEU A 15 -12.07 25.35 -6.38
N LEU A 16 -11.08 26.18 -6.11
CA LEU A 16 -9.77 25.74 -5.60
C LEU A 16 -9.88 25.17 -4.18
N SER A 17 -10.72 25.74 -3.32
CA SER A 17 -10.93 25.21 -1.96
C SER A 17 -11.68 23.88 -1.99
N ASN A 18 -12.67 23.73 -2.87
CA ASN A 18 -13.39 22.46 -3.06
C ASN A 18 -12.50 21.41 -3.71
N PHE A 19 -11.68 21.80 -4.71
CA PHE A 19 -10.71 20.95 -5.37
C PHE A 19 -9.64 20.46 -4.38
N ASN A 20 -9.07 21.35 -3.56
CA ASN A 20 -8.12 21.00 -2.51
C ASN A 20 -8.76 20.12 -1.42
N ARG A 21 -10.04 20.35 -1.09
CA ARG A 21 -10.78 19.53 -0.13
C ARG A 21 -11.06 18.14 -0.69
N TYR A 22 -11.45 18.04 -1.96
CA TYR A 22 -11.65 16.79 -2.68
C TYR A 22 -10.36 15.98 -2.78
N PHE A 23 -9.25 16.62 -3.21
CA PHE A 23 -7.92 15.99 -3.24
C PHE A 23 -7.46 15.53 -1.86
N LYS A 24 -7.65 16.34 -0.82
CA LYS A 24 -7.29 15.98 0.55
C LYS A 24 -8.08 14.78 1.06
N TYR A 25 -9.30 14.55 0.57
CA TYR A 25 -10.14 13.42 0.94
C TYR A 25 -9.69 12.13 0.23
N ILE A 26 -9.49 12.19 -1.08
CA ILE A 26 -9.06 11.04 -1.91
C ILE A 26 -7.66 10.54 -1.54
N MET A 27 -6.81 11.46 -1.06
CA MET A 27 -5.41 11.16 -0.73
C MET A 27 -5.20 10.68 0.69
N LYS A 28 -6.25 10.63 1.51
CA LYS A 28 -6.15 10.17 2.88
C LYS A 28 -6.37 8.65 2.93
N PRO A 29 -5.39 7.88 3.45
CA PRO A 29 -5.64 6.47 3.73
C PRO A 29 -6.85 6.29 4.64
N THR A 30 -7.67 5.31 4.37
CA THR A 30 -8.83 5.00 5.22
C THR A 30 -8.39 4.20 6.46
N HIS A 31 -7.45 3.29 6.29
CA HIS A 31 -6.85 2.46 7.36
C HIS A 31 -5.53 1.85 6.89
N ILE A 32 -4.85 1.16 7.80
CA ILE A 32 -3.77 0.23 7.43
C ILE A 32 -4.44 -1.02 6.88
N GLU A 33 -4.24 -1.29 5.60
CA GLU A 33 -4.88 -2.43 4.95
C GLU A 33 -4.22 -3.73 5.40
N HIS A 34 -2.87 -3.79 5.32
CA HIS A 34 -2.12 -4.92 5.84
C HIS A 34 -0.70 -4.55 6.26
N ILE A 35 -0.11 -5.48 7.03
CA ILE A 35 1.30 -5.50 7.35
C ILE A 35 1.88 -6.74 6.69
N GLY A 36 2.77 -6.55 5.71
CA GLY A 36 3.48 -7.63 5.04
C GLY A 36 4.68 -8.08 5.87
N ILE A 37 4.73 -9.37 6.20
CA ILE A 37 5.79 -9.99 7.00
C ILE A 37 6.45 -11.09 6.18
N ALA A 38 7.73 -10.91 5.83
CA ALA A 38 8.52 -11.94 5.16
C ALA A 38 8.85 -13.08 6.13
N VAL A 39 8.57 -14.31 5.72
CA VAL A 39 8.82 -15.52 6.48
C VAL A 39 9.61 -16.52 5.64
N SER A 40 10.41 -17.38 6.30
CA SER A 40 11.19 -18.43 5.63
C SER A 40 10.28 -19.55 5.12
N SER A 41 9.18 -19.84 5.82
CA SER A 41 8.21 -20.87 5.46
C SER A 41 6.83 -20.50 6.05
N LEU A 42 5.79 -20.57 5.22
CA LEU A 42 4.40 -20.42 5.67
C LEU A 42 3.99 -21.57 6.56
N GLU A 43 4.44 -22.82 6.27
CA GLU A 43 4.13 -24.00 7.07
C GLU A 43 4.61 -23.85 8.52
N GLU A 44 5.78 -23.24 8.72
CA GLU A 44 6.34 -22.98 10.06
C GLU A 44 5.71 -21.76 10.73
N ALA A 45 5.36 -20.72 9.96
CA ALA A 45 4.87 -19.47 10.51
C ALA A 45 3.38 -19.48 10.86
N ILE A 46 2.53 -20.07 10.04
CA ILE A 46 1.06 -20.13 10.24
C ILE A 46 0.66 -20.63 11.62
N PRO A 47 1.25 -21.73 12.18
CA PRO A 47 0.89 -22.23 13.50
C PRO A 47 1.04 -21.23 14.64
N TYR A 48 1.94 -20.26 14.55
CA TYR A 48 2.04 -19.20 15.56
C TYR A 48 0.78 -18.31 15.55
N TYR A 49 0.32 -17.89 14.39
CA TYR A 49 -0.86 -17.04 14.26
C TYR A 49 -2.14 -17.76 14.67
N GLU A 50 -2.27 -19.03 14.31
CA GLU A 50 -3.46 -19.82 14.62
C GLU A 50 -3.50 -20.28 16.08
N LYS A 51 -2.42 -20.88 16.57
CA LYS A 51 -2.41 -21.53 17.88
C LYS A 51 -2.11 -20.59 19.04
N VAL A 52 -1.31 -19.54 18.80
CA VAL A 52 -0.91 -18.60 19.84
C VAL A 52 -1.82 -17.37 19.85
N LEU A 53 -2.12 -16.82 18.67
CA LEU A 53 -2.94 -15.61 18.55
C LEU A 53 -4.43 -15.93 18.33
N GLY A 54 -4.79 -17.20 18.04
CA GLY A 54 -6.18 -17.61 17.80
C GLY A 54 -6.77 -17.01 16.51
N LEU A 55 -5.92 -16.62 15.55
CA LEU A 55 -6.35 -16.08 14.27
C LEU A 55 -6.60 -17.22 13.28
N GLU A 56 -7.53 -17.03 12.35
CA GLU A 56 -7.78 -17.97 11.26
C GLU A 56 -6.97 -17.57 10.02
N CYS A 57 -6.23 -18.54 9.44
CA CYS A 57 -5.66 -18.37 8.10
C CYS A 57 -6.80 -18.53 7.09
N TYR A 58 -7.39 -17.42 6.65
CA TYR A 58 -8.59 -17.47 5.81
C TYR A 58 -8.30 -17.64 4.31
N ALA A 59 -7.07 -17.37 3.87
CA ALA A 59 -6.66 -17.55 2.47
C ALA A 59 -5.15 -17.78 2.36
N ILE A 60 -4.77 -18.59 1.35
CA ILE A 60 -3.41 -18.75 0.89
C ILE A 60 -3.44 -18.54 -0.64
N GLU A 61 -2.60 -17.65 -1.15
CA GLU A 61 -2.55 -17.31 -2.58
C GLU A 61 -1.10 -17.30 -3.08
N GLU A 62 -0.90 -17.70 -4.33
CA GLU A 62 0.38 -17.52 -5.01
C GLU A 62 0.27 -16.39 -6.03
N VAL A 63 1.14 -15.38 -5.88
CA VAL A 63 1.25 -14.23 -6.78
C VAL A 63 2.51 -14.41 -7.62
N ALA A 64 2.37 -15.13 -8.73
CA ALA A 64 3.48 -15.61 -9.55
C ALA A 64 4.38 -14.47 -10.06
N ASP A 65 3.79 -13.36 -10.52
CA ASP A 65 4.53 -12.18 -11.02
C ASP A 65 5.39 -11.53 -9.95
N GLN A 66 5.02 -11.69 -8.67
CA GLN A 66 5.79 -11.19 -7.53
C GLN A 66 6.72 -12.25 -6.93
N LYS A 67 6.64 -13.48 -7.41
CA LYS A 67 7.42 -14.63 -6.94
C LYS A 67 7.23 -14.87 -5.44
N VAL A 68 5.99 -14.83 -4.99
CA VAL A 68 5.63 -14.94 -3.58
C VAL A 68 4.38 -15.81 -3.40
N LYS A 69 4.37 -16.56 -2.32
CA LYS A 69 3.18 -17.22 -1.78
C LYS A 69 2.79 -16.49 -0.49
N THR A 70 1.51 -16.15 -0.36
CA THR A 70 1.00 -15.34 0.74
C THR A 70 -0.02 -16.10 1.57
N ALA A 71 -0.07 -15.83 2.89
CA ALA A 71 -1.13 -16.30 3.77
C ALA A 71 -1.70 -15.13 4.56
N PHE A 72 -3.01 -15.08 4.70
CA PHE A 72 -3.73 -13.92 5.23
C PHE A 72 -4.46 -14.24 6.52
N PHE A 73 -4.34 -13.30 7.47
CA PHE A 73 -5.02 -13.30 8.77
C PHE A 73 -5.67 -11.94 9.00
N ARG A 74 -6.86 -11.92 9.60
CA ARG A 74 -7.56 -10.66 9.89
C ARG A 74 -7.43 -10.28 11.35
N VAL A 75 -7.06 -9.01 11.60
CA VAL A 75 -6.98 -8.41 12.94
C VAL A 75 -7.76 -7.11 12.92
N GLY A 76 -9.06 -7.15 13.25
CA GLY A 76 -9.96 -6.01 13.06
C GLY A 76 -10.06 -5.63 11.59
N ASP A 77 -9.83 -4.37 11.27
CA ASP A 77 -9.84 -3.86 9.88
C ASP A 77 -8.51 -4.05 9.14
N THR A 78 -7.45 -4.44 9.86
CA THR A 78 -6.11 -4.66 9.30
C THR A 78 -5.88 -6.15 9.06
N LYS A 79 -5.10 -6.49 8.04
CA LYS A 79 -4.64 -7.86 7.80
C LYS A 79 -3.16 -8.02 8.17
N ILE A 80 -2.78 -9.23 8.52
CA ILE A 80 -1.40 -9.71 8.47
C ILE A 80 -1.27 -10.52 7.19
N GLU A 81 -0.29 -10.19 6.38
CA GLU A 81 0.08 -10.91 5.16
C GLU A 81 1.45 -11.55 5.37
N LEU A 82 1.51 -12.87 5.48
CA LEU A 82 2.78 -13.59 5.51
C LEU A 82 3.25 -13.84 4.08
N LEU A 83 4.53 -13.61 3.84
CA LEU A 83 5.15 -13.62 2.51
C LEU A 83 6.29 -14.65 2.49
N GLU A 84 6.08 -15.77 1.80
CA GLU A 84 7.11 -16.77 1.51
C GLU A 84 7.59 -16.61 0.07
N SER A 85 8.90 -16.56 -0.14
CA SER A 85 9.46 -16.45 -1.49
C SER A 85 9.33 -17.77 -2.26
N THR A 86 8.84 -17.71 -3.50
CA THR A 86 8.88 -18.86 -4.43
C THR A 86 10.13 -18.88 -5.32
N ASP A 87 10.95 -17.79 -5.26
CA ASP A 87 12.19 -17.66 -6.01
C ASP A 87 13.21 -16.84 -5.17
N PRO A 88 14.39 -17.39 -4.82
CA PRO A 88 15.41 -16.66 -4.06
C PRO A 88 15.80 -15.32 -4.68
N GLU A 89 15.75 -15.20 -6.01
CA GLU A 89 16.03 -13.96 -6.73
C GLU A 89 14.85 -12.97 -6.73
N GLY A 90 13.69 -13.37 -6.19
CA GLY A 90 12.54 -12.52 -6.01
C GLY A 90 12.72 -11.48 -4.89
N PRO A 91 11.81 -10.49 -4.79
CA PRO A 91 11.92 -9.42 -3.79
C PRO A 91 11.97 -9.94 -2.34
N ILE A 92 11.13 -10.92 -2.01
CA ILE A 92 11.06 -11.51 -0.66
C ILE A 92 12.29 -12.38 -0.38
N GLY A 93 12.77 -13.16 -1.36
CA GLY A 93 14.00 -13.94 -1.22
C GLY A 93 15.20 -13.05 -0.89
N LYS A 94 15.40 -12.00 -1.66
CA LYS A 94 16.47 -11.00 -1.43
C LYS A 94 16.32 -10.26 -0.10
N PHE A 95 15.09 -9.99 0.32
CA PHE A 95 14.86 -9.36 1.62
C PHE A 95 15.29 -10.30 2.76
N ILE A 96 14.88 -11.58 2.73
CA ILE A 96 15.23 -12.57 3.75
C ILE A 96 16.73 -12.82 3.76
N GLU A 97 17.38 -12.97 2.61
CA GLU A 97 18.83 -13.12 2.50
C GLU A 97 19.58 -11.97 3.19
N LYS A 98 19.13 -10.73 2.97
CA LYS A 98 19.81 -9.53 3.47
C LYS A 98 19.48 -9.20 4.92
N LYS A 99 18.27 -9.46 5.39
CA LYS A 99 17.75 -8.97 6.68
C LYS A 99 17.19 -10.06 7.58
N GLY A 100 17.01 -11.28 7.07
CA GLY A 100 16.23 -12.32 7.74
C GLY A 100 14.73 -12.10 7.67
N PRO A 101 13.93 -13.01 8.25
CA PRO A 101 12.49 -12.85 8.38
C PRO A 101 12.13 -11.60 9.19
N GLY A 102 11.00 -10.94 8.85
CA GLY A 102 10.54 -9.75 9.55
C GLY A 102 9.57 -8.91 8.75
N VAL A 103 9.19 -7.74 9.28
CA VAL A 103 8.29 -6.81 8.60
C VAL A 103 8.93 -6.34 7.30
N HIS A 104 8.25 -6.59 6.18
CA HIS A 104 8.68 -6.24 4.84
C HIS A 104 8.10 -4.90 4.40
N HIS A 105 6.79 -4.71 4.52
CA HIS A 105 6.10 -3.48 4.10
C HIS A 105 4.87 -3.17 4.94
N LEU A 106 4.40 -1.93 4.78
CA LEU A 106 3.18 -1.42 5.34
C LEU A 106 2.28 -0.95 4.21
N ALA A 107 1.06 -1.48 4.14
CA ALA A 107 0.09 -1.14 3.12
C ALA A 107 -1.02 -0.23 3.66
N PHE A 108 -1.33 0.80 2.91
CA PHE A 108 -2.40 1.75 3.21
C PHE A 108 -3.54 1.59 2.20
N ALA A 109 -4.76 1.45 2.72
CA ALA A 109 -5.97 1.43 1.91
C ALA A 109 -6.27 2.83 1.36
N MET A 110 -6.30 2.93 0.03
CA MET A 110 -6.58 4.15 -0.70
C MET A 110 -7.87 4.01 -1.51
N GLU A 111 -8.63 5.10 -1.65
CA GLU A 111 -9.81 5.11 -2.52
C GLU A 111 -9.44 5.01 -4.00
N ASN A 112 -8.31 5.61 -4.39
CA ASN A 112 -7.78 5.57 -5.75
C ASN A 112 -6.25 5.47 -5.72
N VAL A 113 -5.71 4.29 -6.06
CA VAL A 113 -4.27 4.02 -6.01
C VAL A 113 -3.53 4.85 -7.05
N GLY A 114 -4.05 4.96 -8.27
CA GLY A 114 -3.42 5.70 -9.36
C GLY A 114 -3.30 7.19 -9.05
N GLU A 115 -4.37 7.82 -8.56
CA GLU A 115 -4.33 9.22 -8.14
C GLU A 115 -3.41 9.42 -6.93
N SER A 116 -3.37 8.45 -6.01
CA SER A 116 -2.50 8.49 -4.83
C SER A 116 -1.03 8.43 -5.21
N LEU A 117 -0.64 7.54 -6.11
CA LEU A 117 0.72 7.47 -6.65
C LEU A 117 1.11 8.78 -7.36
N ASN A 118 0.23 9.28 -8.24
CA ASN A 118 0.45 10.56 -8.93
C ASN A 118 0.62 11.73 -7.96
N HIS A 119 -0.17 11.76 -6.88
CA HIS A 119 -0.01 12.78 -5.85
C HIS A 119 1.33 12.64 -5.14
N ALA A 120 1.68 11.44 -4.67
CA ALA A 120 2.96 11.18 -4.01
C ALA A 120 4.14 11.65 -4.88
N ALA A 121 4.11 11.34 -6.18
CA ALA A 121 5.12 11.80 -7.14
C ALA A 121 5.20 13.33 -7.20
N ARG A 122 4.06 14.04 -7.27
CA ARG A 122 4.01 15.51 -7.25
C ARG A 122 4.56 16.12 -5.96
N GLN A 123 4.52 15.38 -4.85
CA GLN A 123 5.14 15.77 -3.57
C GLN A 123 6.63 15.39 -3.48
N GLY A 124 7.24 14.90 -4.56
CA GLY A 124 8.66 14.53 -4.61
C GLY A 124 8.96 13.14 -4.01
N VAL A 125 7.94 12.32 -3.74
CA VAL A 125 8.13 10.94 -3.28
C VAL A 125 8.58 10.08 -4.46
N ARG A 126 9.68 9.37 -4.28
CA ARG A 126 10.17 8.40 -5.26
C ARG A 126 9.26 7.17 -5.26
N LEU A 127 8.70 6.85 -6.40
CA LEU A 127 7.91 5.64 -6.61
C LEU A 127 8.79 4.46 -7.02
N ILE A 128 8.34 3.23 -6.70
CA ILE A 128 8.80 1.98 -7.30
C ILE A 128 7.87 1.63 -8.46
N ASP A 129 6.55 1.72 -8.23
CA ASP A 129 5.54 1.52 -9.26
C ASP A 129 4.94 2.88 -9.66
N GLU A 130 5.14 3.30 -10.92
CA GLU A 130 4.59 4.57 -11.44
C GLU A 130 3.09 4.47 -11.76
N GLN A 131 2.61 3.24 -11.99
CA GLN A 131 1.21 2.93 -12.28
C GLN A 131 0.75 1.77 -11.38
N PRO A 132 -0.55 1.73 -11.01
CA PRO A 132 -1.09 0.59 -10.28
C PRO A 132 -0.88 -0.72 -11.04
N ARG A 133 -0.52 -1.77 -10.33
CA ARG A 133 -0.45 -3.14 -10.83
C ARG A 133 -1.34 -4.08 -10.01
N LYS A 134 -1.55 -5.29 -10.47
CA LYS A 134 -2.33 -6.30 -9.77
C LYS A 134 -1.55 -6.81 -8.55
N GLY A 135 -2.19 -6.84 -7.39
CA GLY A 135 -1.74 -7.46 -6.16
C GLY A 135 -2.52 -8.71 -5.81
N ALA A 136 -2.31 -9.22 -4.61
CA ALA A 136 -3.10 -10.30 -4.04
C ALA A 136 -4.56 -9.88 -3.80
N GLU A 137 -5.45 -10.83 -3.62
CA GLU A 137 -6.89 -10.63 -3.36
C GLU A 137 -7.58 -9.70 -4.39
N GLY A 138 -7.03 -9.58 -5.60
CA GLY A 138 -7.57 -8.73 -6.67
C GLY A 138 -7.38 -7.23 -6.47
N LEU A 139 -6.61 -6.81 -5.47
CA LEU A 139 -6.32 -5.40 -5.23
C LEU A 139 -5.44 -4.81 -6.34
N LYS A 140 -5.62 -3.51 -6.60
CA LYS A 140 -4.63 -2.68 -7.27
C LYS A 140 -3.63 -2.20 -6.23
N ILE A 141 -2.35 -2.28 -6.57
CA ILE A 141 -1.27 -1.90 -5.66
C ILE A 141 -0.23 -1.02 -6.35
N GLY A 142 0.52 -0.28 -5.53
CA GLY A 142 1.71 0.44 -5.98
C GLY A 142 2.63 0.78 -4.83
N PHE A 143 3.94 0.53 -5.02
CA PHE A 143 4.95 0.73 -3.99
C PHE A 143 5.69 2.07 -4.10
N LEU A 144 5.94 2.65 -2.93
CA LEU A 144 6.76 3.84 -2.74
C LEU A 144 8.13 3.44 -2.19
N HIS A 145 9.18 4.12 -2.69
CA HIS A 145 10.56 3.75 -2.35
C HIS A 145 10.92 4.14 -0.91
N PRO A 146 11.52 3.23 -0.11
CA PRO A 146 11.85 3.45 1.31
C PRO A 146 12.68 4.71 1.59
N LYS A 147 13.51 5.16 0.64
CA LYS A 147 14.29 6.41 0.79
C LYS A 147 13.42 7.66 0.93
N SER A 148 12.19 7.63 0.43
CA SER A 148 11.23 8.74 0.52
C SER A 148 10.21 8.57 1.65
N THR A 149 10.16 7.39 2.28
CA THR A 149 9.17 6.99 3.28
C THR A 149 9.82 6.58 4.61
N GLN A 150 10.89 7.26 4.99
CA GLN A 150 11.60 7.08 6.27
C GLN A 150 12.14 5.66 6.50
N GLY A 151 12.52 4.95 5.42
CA GLY A 151 13.07 3.60 5.50
C GLY A 151 12.04 2.47 5.49
N VAL A 152 10.75 2.78 5.50
CA VAL A 152 9.65 1.80 5.44
C VAL A 152 9.24 1.61 3.98
N LEU A 153 9.26 0.37 3.47
CA LEU A 153 8.63 0.08 2.19
C LEU A 153 7.12 0.27 2.36
N THR A 154 6.56 1.22 1.63
CA THR A 154 5.16 1.61 1.74
C THR A 154 4.39 1.19 0.50
N GLU A 155 3.22 0.60 0.69
CA GLU A 155 2.31 0.22 -0.37
C GLU A 155 1.03 1.04 -0.30
N PHE A 156 0.52 1.47 -1.44
CA PHE A 156 -0.85 1.92 -1.60
C PHE A 156 -1.66 0.81 -2.27
N CYS A 157 -2.85 0.51 -1.75
CA CYS A 157 -3.71 -0.56 -2.25
C CYS A 157 -5.19 -0.19 -2.22
N GLY A 158 -5.98 -0.76 -3.12
CA GLY A 158 -7.41 -0.50 -3.25
C GLY A 158 -8.10 -1.38 -4.29
N HIS A 159 -9.44 -1.29 -4.34
CA HIS A 159 -10.32 -2.11 -5.21
C HIS A 159 -10.80 -1.36 -6.47
N GLU A 160 -10.00 -0.58 -7.13
CA GLU A 160 -10.39 0.14 -8.35
C GLU A 160 -10.11 -0.62 -9.66
#